data_0dd11941c6547b7f39e435f1acae3f53
#
_entry.id   0dd11941c6547b7f39e435f1acae3f53
#
_cell.length_a   1.000
_cell.length_b   1.000
_cell.length_c   1.000
_cell.angle_alpha   90.00
_cell.angle_beta   90.00
_cell.angle_gamma   90.00
#
_symmetry.space_group_name_H-M   'P 1'
#
loop_
_entity.id
_entity.type
_entity.pdbx_description
1 polymer ?
#
loop_
_entity_poly.entity_id
_entity_poly.type
_entity_poly.pdbx_seq_one_letter_code
_entity_poly.pdbx_strand_id
1 'polypeptide(L)'
;EVSQAFKEQYNIDRNNGTVGRLFGFDIYEYADNPLYTTAGKKKDIGAAVTTGEFQCSFAFYAPRVFKATGSTKMYYSEASTDPQNQRSLVNFRHYFICMPKKADAGVVLMSDYKNPSLPEG
;
A
#
# COMPACT_ATOMS: atom_id res chain seq x y z
N GLU A 1 -20.51 1.17 26.17
CA GLU A 1 -20.40 2.59 25.73
C GLU A 1 -18.92 2.91 25.53
N VAL A 2 -18.50 3.02 24.28
CA VAL A 2 -17.17 3.52 23.96
C VAL A 2 -17.15 4.98 24.33
N SER A 3 -16.32 5.40 25.26
CA SER A 3 -16.30 6.77 25.79
C SER A 3 -16.12 7.79 24.68
N GLN A 4 -16.77 8.93 24.79
CA GLN A 4 -16.66 10.05 23.83
C GLN A 4 -15.22 10.48 23.59
N ALA A 5 -14.34 10.38 24.58
CA ALA A 5 -12.91 10.61 24.46
C ALA A 5 -12.22 9.74 23.40
N PHE A 6 -12.73 8.53 23.15
CA PHE A 6 -12.23 7.65 22.12
C PHE A 6 -12.68 8.09 20.72
N LYS A 7 -13.84 8.72 20.62
CA LYS A 7 -14.38 9.25 19.36
C LYS A 7 -13.67 10.54 18.92
N GLU A 8 -13.21 11.35 19.84
CA GLU A 8 -12.49 12.60 19.57
C GLU A 8 -11.04 12.37 19.14
N GLN A 9 -10.46 11.21 19.45
CA GLN A 9 -9.14 10.79 18.97
C GLN A 9 -9.14 10.33 17.49
N TYR A 10 -10.28 10.05 16.91
CA TYR A 10 -10.42 9.77 15.48
C TYR A 10 -10.50 11.08 14.69
N ASN A 11 -9.39 11.76 14.56
CA ASN A 11 -9.27 12.88 13.64
C ASN A 11 -9.09 12.30 12.24
N ILE A 12 -10.19 12.06 11.56
CA ILE A 12 -10.22 11.53 10.19
C ILE A 12 -9.82 12.66 9.26
N ASP A 13 -8.59 12.69 8.84
CA ASP A 13 -8.16 13.53 7.73
C ASP A 13 -8.38 12.79 6.40
N ARG A 14 -9.54 13.01 5.81
CA ARG A 14 -9.94 12.39 4.53
C ARG A 14 -9.02 12.75 3.36
N ASN A 15 -8.32 13.87 3.44
CA ASN A 15 -7.45 14.33 2.37
C ASN A 15 -6.15 13.53 2.30
N ASN A 16 -5.70 12.97 3.42
CA ASN A 16 -4.45 12.20 3.50
C ASN A 16 -4.66 10.69 3.56
N GLY A 17 -5.91 10.19 3.47
CA GLY A 17 -6.22 8.77 3.60
C GLY A 17 -6.02 8.21 5.01
N THR A 18 -5.86 9.08 6.00
CA THR A 18 -5.73 8.69 7.41
C THR A 18 -7.11 8.35 7.97
N VAL A 19 -7.28 7.13 8.47
CA VAL A 19 -8.51 6.68 9.11
C VAL A 19 -8.61 7.17 10.54
N GLY A 20 -7.48 7.29 11.22
CA GLY A 20 -7.43 7.77 12.59
C GLY A 20 -6.03 7.70 13.18
N ARG A 21 -5.92 8.13 14.43
CA ARG A 21 -4.70 8.05 15.22
C ARG A 21 -4.99 7.31 16.52
N LEU A 22 -4.22 6.25 16.79
CA LEU A 22 -4.40 5.42 17.98
C LEU A 22 -3.03 5.02 18.56
N PHE A 23 -2.84 5.22 19.87
CA PHE A 23 -1.59 4.90 20.58
C PHE A 23 -0.32 5.43 19.91
N GLY A 24 -0.38 6.61 19.29
CA GLY A 24 0.76 7.20 18.59
C GLY A 24 1.00 6.69 17.17
N PHE A 25 0.15 5.80 16.68
CA PHE A 25 0.16 5.36 15.28
C PHE A 25 -0.86 6.15 14.46
N ASP A 26 -0.43 6.64 13.30
CA ASP A 26 -1.33 7.12 12.27
C ASP A 26 -1.78 5.92 11.44
N ILE A 27 -3.10 5.67 11.40
CA ILE A 27 -3.69 4.49 10.79
C ILE A 27 -4.19 4.88 9.39
N TYR A 28 -3.74 4.12 8.39
CA TYR A 28 -4.15 4.25 7.00
C TYR A 28 -4.85 2.98 6.55
N GLU A 29 -5.89 3.13 5.75
CA GLU A 29 -6.52 2.00 5.07
C GLU A 29 -6.01 1.95 3.63
N TYR A 30 -5.61 0.76 3.20
CA TYR A 30 -5.11 0.53 1.85
C TYR A 30 -5.64 -0.79 1.29
N ALA A 31 -6.30 -0.71 0.14
CA ALA A 31 -6.97 -1.87 -0.45
C ALA A 31 -6.01 -2.94 -0.98
N ASP A 32 -4.83 -2.53 -1.46
CA ASP A 32 -3.84 -3.41 -2.08
C ASP A 32 -2.74 -3.84 -1.09
N ASN A 33 -3.12 -4.18 0.13
CA ASN A 33 -2.18 -4.71 1.10
C ASN A 33 -1.52 -6.00 0.58
N PRO A 34 -0.23 -6.17 0.82
CA PRO A 34 0.46 -7.37 0.36
C PRO A 34 -0.09 -8.63 1.01
N LEU A 35 -0.20 -9.68 0.21
CA LEU A 35 -0.55 -11.02 0.67
C LEU A 35 0.71 -11.76 1.11
N TYR A 36 0.55 -12.57 2.14
CA TYR A 36 1.60 -13.45 2.65
C TYR A 36 1.09 -14.88 2.69
N THR A 37 1.99 -15.81 2.38
CA THR A 37 1.74 -17.25 2.53
C THR A 37 1.78 -17.64 4.01
N THR A 38 1.25 -18.82 4.32
CA THR A 38 1.35 -19.42 5.67
C THR A 38 2.79 -19.54 6.17
N ALA A 39 3.77 -19.62 5.28
CA ALA A 39 5.20 -19.64 5.58
C ALA A 39 5.81 -18.25 5.79
N GLY A 40 5.01 -17.18 5.81
CA GLY A 40 5.48 -15.81 6.00
C GLY A 40 6.20 -15.19 4.78
N LYS A 41 6.07 -15.79 3.59
CA LYS A 41 6.62 -15.22 2.36
C LYS A 41 5.62 -14.26 1.73
N LYS A 42 6.09 -13.07 1.37
CA LYS A 42 5.31 -12.10 0.59
C LYS A 42 5.05 -12.66 -0.82
N LYS A 43 3.82 -12.53 -1.29
CA LYS A 43 3.43 -12.83 -2.67
C LYS A 43 3.63 -11.64 -3.59
N ASP A 44 3.69 -11.92 -4.88
CA ASP A 44 3.74 -10.88 -5.90
C ASP A 44 2.41 -10.11 -5.96
N ILE A 45 2.48 -8.84 -6.34
CA ILE A 45 1.31 -7.99 -6.49
C ILE A 45 0.41 -8.56 -7.59
N GLY A 46 -0.88 -8.73 -7.28
CA GLY A 46 -1.86 -9.27 -8.22
C GLY A 46 -1.89 -10.80 -8.32
N ALA A 47 -1.10 -11.52 -7.50
CA ALA A 47 -1.19 -12.98 -7.44
C ALA A 47 -2.55 -13.42 -6.86
N ALA A 48 -3.11 -14.50 -7.43
CA ALA A 48 -4.36 -15.07 -6.93
C ALA A 48 -4.24 -15.53 -5.47
N VAL A 49 -5.29 -15.28 -4.70
CA VAL A 49 -5.37 -15.71 -3.30
C VAL A 49 -5.69 -17.18 -3.25
N THR A 50 -4.92 -17.95 -2.50
CA THR A 50 -5.16 -19.36 -2.22
C THR A 50 -5.51 -19.59 -0.75
N THR A 51 -6.09 -20.73 -0.45
CA THR A 51 -6.48 -21.10 0.93
C THR A 51 -5.28 -21.03 1.87
N GLY A 52 -5.44 -20.35 2.98
CA GLY A 52 -4.38 -20.17 3.99
C GLY A 52 -3.46 -18.96 3.76
N GLU A 53 -3.80 -18.09 2.83
CA GLU A 53 -3.10 -16.85 2.59
C GLU A 53 -3.90 -15.67 3.16
N PHE A 54 -3.20 -14.73 3.75
CA PHE A 54 -3.82 -13.63 4.51
C PHE A 54 -3.33 -12.28 4.01
N GLN A 55 -4.24 -11.33 3.98
CA GLN A 55 -3.86 -9.92 3.95
C GLN A 55 -3.24 -9.54 5.29
N CYS A 56 -2.14 -8.82 5.21
CA CYS A 56 -1.40 -8.41 6.41
C CYS A 56 -1.48 -6.91 6.59
N SER A 57 -1.56 -6.49 7.83
CA SER A 57 -1.28 -5.11 8.20
C SER A 57 0.21 -4.95 8.44
N PHE A 58 0.74 -3.77 8.14
CA PHE A 58 2.12 -3.49 8.47
C PHE A 58 2.24 -2.13 9.17
N ALA A 59 3.15 -2.07 10.12
CA ALA A 59 3.50 -0.84 10.82
C ALA A 59 4.96 -0.51 10.55
N PHE A 60 5.27 0.77 10.37
CA PHE A 60 6.64 1.21 10.17
C PHE A 60 6.91 2.52 10.89
N TYR A 61 8.15 2.70 11.30
CA TYR A 61 8.61 3.94 11.91
C TYR A 61 9.22 4.85 10.85
N ALA A 62 8.50 5.90 10.48
CA ALA A 62 8.84 6.78 9.37
C ALA A 62 10.30 7.32 9.39
N PRO A 63 10.89 7.72 10.52
CA PRO A 63 12.30 8.18 10.56
C PRO A 63 13.34 7.11 10.15
N ARG A 64 12.98 5.82 10.21
CA ARG A 64 13.84 4.71 9.80
C ARG A 64 13.59 4.21 8.37
N VAL A 65 12.70 4.87 7.67
CA VAL A 65 12.44 4.64 6.24
C VAL A 65 12.93 5.86 5.48
N PHE A 66 13.48 5.68 4.29
CA PHE A 66 13.77 6.79 3.41
C PHE A 66 13.09 6.60 2.07
N LYS A 67 12.70 7.72 1.49
CA LYS A 67 12.19 7.80 0.13
C LYS A 67 13.07 8.76 -0.66
N ALA A 68 13.55 8.33 -1.78
CA ALA A 68 14.23 9.18 -2.75
C ALA A 68 13.41 9.23 -4.04
N THR A 69 13.20 10.43 -4.55
CA THR A 69 12.48 10.67 -5.80
C THR A 69 13.45 11.23 -6.79
N GLY A 70 13.59 10.57 -7.93
CA GLY A 70 14.40 11.04 -9.05
C GLY A 70 13.62 11.98 -9.97
N SER A 71 14.19 12.22 -11.15
CA SER A 71 13.56 13.08 -12.14
C SER A 71 12.33 12.42 -12.78
N THR A 72 11.28 13.21 -12.99
CA THR A 72 10.15 12.84 -13.84
C THR A 72 10.38 13.40 -15.23
N LYS A 73 10.26 12.58 -16.25
CA LYS A 73 10.33 12.99 -17.65
C LYS A 73 9.06 12.60 -18.37
N MET A 74 8.54 13.51 -19.16
CA MET A 74 7.44 13.27 -20.08
C MET A 74 7.99 13.17 -21.50
N TYR A 75 7.55 12.17 -22.23
CA TYR A 75 7.84 11.98 -23.64
C TYR A 75 6.53 12.11 -24.42
N TYR A 76 6.54 12.93 -25.45
CA TYR A 76 5.39 13.16 -26.29
C TYR A 76 5.76 12.92 -27.74
N SER A 77 4.92 12.21 -28.47
CA SER A 77 5.00 12.05 -29.92
C SER A 77 3.67 12.44 -30.53
N GLU A 78 3.71 13.34 -31.51
CA GLU A 78 2.50 13.76 -32.23
C GLU A 78 2.08 12.73 -33.27
N ALA A 79 0.78 12.65 -33.52
CA ALA A 79 0.19 11.80 -34.56
C ALA A 79 0.75 12.08 -35.94
N SER A 80 1.19 13.29 -36.20
CA SER A 80 1.84 13.73 -37.47
C SER A 80 3.18 13.04 -37.73
N THR A 81 3.87 12.57 -36.69
CA THR A 81 5.16 11.87 -36.79
C THR A 81 5.02 10.33 -36.89
N ASP A 82 3.81 9.78 -36.72
CA ASP A 82 3.50 8.36 -36.88
C ASP A 82 2.56 8.14 -38.08
N PRO A 83 3.09 7.95 -39.29
CA PRO A 83 2.25 7.78 -40.48
C PRO A 83 1.45 6.47 -40.51
N GLN A 84 1.84 5.47 -39.71
CA GLN A 84 1.16 4.17 -39.70
C GLN A 84 -0.07 4.14 -38.80
N ASN A 85 0.03 4.72 -37.61
CA ASN A 85 -1.04 4.59 -36.60
C ASN A 85 -1.77 5.92 -36.36
N GLN A 86 -1.21 7.04 -36.77
CA GLN A 86 -1.77 8.40 -36.57
C GLN A 86 -2.22 8.64 -35.12
N ARG A 87 -1.37 8.22 -34.15
CA ARG A 87 -1.67 8.31 -32.72
C ARG A 87 -0.72 9.29 -32.04
N SER A 88 -1.29 10.13 -31.19
CA SER A 88 -0.49 10.87 -30.21
C SER A 88 -0.17 9.95 -29.04
N LEU A 89 1.11 9.84 -28.71
CA LEU A 89 1.59 9.02 -27.61
C LEU A 89 2.19 9.91 -26.53
N VAL A 90 1.72 9.72 -25.31
CA VAL A 90 2.28 10.37 -24.11
C VAL A 90 2.82 9.29 -23.20
N ASN A 91 4.07 9.41 -22.83
CA ASN A 91 4.72 8.47 -21.92
C ASN A 91 5.40 9.22 -20.77
N PHE A 92 5.27 8.69 -19.55
CA PHE A 92 5.89 9.25 -18.36
C PHE A 92 6.91 8.28 -17.79
N ARG A 93 8.05 8.80 -17.40
CA ARG A 93 9.07 8.06 -16.67
C ARG A 93 9.31 8.75 -15.33
N HIS A 94 9.05 8.04 -14.27
CA HIS A 94 9.29 8.50 -12.92
C HIS A 94 10.15 7.49 -12.15
N TYR A 95 11.22 7.96 -11.55
CA TYR A 95 12.10 7.14 -10.73
C TYR A 95 11.85 7.46 -9.26
N PHE A 96 11.62 6.43 -8.47
CA PHE A 96 11.57 6.56 -7.02
C PHE A 96 12.11 5.29 -6.38
N ILE A 97 12.57 5.42 -5.17
CA ILE A 97 12.96 4.30 -4.31
C ILE A 97 12.50 4.58 -2.88
N CYS A 98 11.97 3.56 -2.23
CA CYS A 98 11.61 3.60 -0.83
C CYS A 98 12.20 2.36 -0.15
N MET A 99 13.02 2.56 0.86
CA MET A 99 13.73 1.48 1.54
C MET A 99 13.82 1.73 3.04
N PRO A 100 13.81 0.67 3.87
CA PRO A 100 14.15 0.79 5.28
C PRO A 100 15.65 1.07 5.44
N LYS A 101 16.01 1.98 6.34
CA LYS A 101 17.40 2.24 6.74
C LYS A 101 17.96 1.13 7.61
N LYS A 102 17.09 0.45 8.35
CA LYS A 102 17.42 -0.66 9.25
C LYS A 102 16.34 -1.72 9.16
N ALA A 103 16.71 -2.97 9.41
CA ALA A 103 15.78 -4.10 9.36
C ALA A 103 14.61 -4.00 10.36
N ASP A 104 14.83 -3.31 11.48
CA ASP A 104 13.82 -3.08 12.53
C ASP A 104 12.89 -1.87 12.27
N ALA A 105 12.93 -1.32 11.05
CA ALA A 105 12.11 -0.17 10.67
C ALA A 105 10.63 -0.47 10.57
N GLY A 106 10.24 -1.74 10.44
CA GLY A 106 8.85 -2.13 10.26
C GLY A 106 8.54 -3.51 10.82
N VAL A 107 7.26 -3.72 11.06
CA VAL A 107 6.69 -4.98 11.55
C VAL A 107 5.49 -5.34 10.70
N VAL A 108 5.35 -6.60 10.35
CA VAL A 108 4.20 -7.16 9.64
C VAL A 108 3.32 -7.89 10.66
N LEU A 109 2.05 -7.54 10.67
CA LEU A 109 1.02 -8.17 11.50
C LEU A 109 0.24 -9.13 10.60
N MET A 110 0.43 -10.42 10.80
CA MET A 110 -0.32 -11.47 10.12
C MET A 110 -1.42 -11.98 11.04
N SER A 111 -2.63 -12.12 10.50
CA SER A 111 -3.77 -12.70 11.20
C SER A 111 -4.14 -14.02 10.56
N ASP A 112 -4.38 -15.03 11.36
CA ASP A 112 -4.94 -16.30 10.93
C ASP A 112 -6.48 -16.34 11.08
N TYR A 113 -7.10 -15.15 11.16
CA TYR A 113 -8.54 -15.03 11.26
C TYR A 113 -9.23 -15.67 10.05
N LYS A 114 -9.86 -16.79 10.30
CA LYS A 114 -10.74 -17.43 9.32
C LYS A 114 -12.03 -16.61 9.23
N ASN A 115 -12.34 -16.11 8.05
CA ASN A 115 -13.60 -15.43 7.82
C ASN A 115 -14.76 -16.43 8.03
N PRO A 116 -15.61 -16.25 9.04
CA PRO A 116 -16.69 -17.20 9.33
C PRO A 116 -17.78 -17.25 8.26
N SER A 117 -17.76 -16.34 7.29
CA SER A 117 -18.72 -16.31 6.19
C SER A 117 -18.32 -17.13 4.96
N LEU A 118 -17.12 -17.71 4.95
CA LEU A 118 -16.73 -18.64 3.90
C LEU A 118 -17.12 -20.06 4.32
N PRO A 119 -17.99 -20.75 3.57
CA PRO A 119 -18.28 -22.16 3.83
C PRO A 119 -16.98 -22.96 3.69
N GLU A 120 -16.70 -23.80 4.68
CA GLU A 120 -15.63 -24.78 4.57
C GLU A 120 -16.00 -25.73 3.44
N GLY A 121 -15.27 -25.71 2.34
CA GLY A 121 -15.41 -26.62 1.21
C GLY A 121 -14.75 -27.97 1.51
#